data_694cf9412ac5549c074c27f117d706c0
#
_entry.id   694cf9412ac5549c074c27f117d706c0
#
_cell.length_a   1.000
_cell.length_b   1.000
_cell.length_c   1.000
_cell.angle_alpha   90.00
_cell.angle_beta   90.00
_cell.angle_gamma   90.00
#
_symmetry.space_group_name_H-M   'P 1'
#
loop_
_entity.id
_entity.type
_entity.pdbx_description
1 polymer ?
#
loop_
_entity_poly.entity_id
_entity_poly.type
_entity_poly.pdbx_seq_one_letter_code
_entity_poly.pdbx_strand_id
1 'polypeptide(L)'
;MGQHLADLGAEVVKVEWYKRFDLYRTRGVERLRGSLPETIRRESSYSFQSLNRNKLGFAADLKHEEGLQLVKDLIAESDVLLENFTVGTLDWLGLPPEELDRLNSKLVSISLSATGRGSTIESLRSYGLMLSALGGYESHVIDQNNEFIGSPTFVMSDPNAALFGVFAALAGSLHARKTG
;
A
#
# COMPACT_ATOMS: atom_id res chain seq x y z
N MET A 1 4.04 -0.70 5.08
CA MET A 1 3.45 0.28 6.03
C MET A 1 2.43 -0.39 6.96
N GLY A 2 1.26 -0.83 6.52
CA GLY A 2 0.24 -1.42 7.41
C GLY A 2 0.75 -2.57 8.30
N GLN A 3 1.68 -3.40 7.82
CA GLN A 3 2.30 -4.44 8.65
C GLN A 3 3.09 -3.86 9.84
N HIS A 4 3.88 -2.80 9.65
CA HIS A 4 4.63 -2.19 10.74
C HIS A 4 3.70 -1.60 11.81
N LEU A 5 2.58 -1.00 11.39
CA LEU A 5 1.56 -0.53 12.32
C LEU A 5 0.92 -1.69 13.08
N ALA A 6 0.59 -2.79 12.39
CA ALA A 6 0.05 -3.99 13.03
C ALA A 6 1.04 -4.63 14.02
N ASP A 7 2.34 -4.68 13.68
CA ASP A 7 3.40 -5.17 14.57
C ASP A 7 3.57 -4.26 15.82
N LEU A 8 3.19 -2.98 15.72
CA LEU A 8 3.18 -2.03 16.82
C LEU A 8 1.87 -2.03 17.63
N GLY A 9 0.93 -2.91 17.29
CA GLY A 9 -0.32 -3.11 18.05
C GLY A 9 -1.55 -2.39 17.46
N ALA A 10 -1.46 -1.78 16.29
CA ALA A 10 -2.63 -1.25 15.60
C ALA A 10 -3.49 -2.41 15.05
N GLU A 11 -4.81 -2.28 15.13
CA GLU A 11 -5.71 -3.11 14.35
C GLU A 11 -5.67 -2.66 12.89
N VAL A 12 -5.25 -3.52 12.00
CA VAL A 12 -5.10 -3.21 10.57
C VAL A 12 -5.99 -4.12 9.75
N VAL A 13 -6.98 -3.52 9.09
CA VAL A 13 -7.87 -4.20 8.16
C VAL A 13 -7.34 -4.02 6.73
N LYS A 14 -6.99 -5.12 6.08
CA LYS A 14 -6.60 -5.13 4.66
C LYS A 14 -7.82 -5.43 3.80
N VAL A 15 -8.28 -4.41 3.08
CA VAL A 15 -9.36 -4.56 2.12
C VAL A 15 -8.81 -5.13 0.81
N GLU A 16 -9.42 -6.19 0.30
CA GLU A 16 -8.98 -6.90 -0.89
C GLU A 16 -10.18 -7.49 -1.65
N TRP A 17 -10.15 -7.47 -2.97
CA TRP A 17 -11.18 -8.14 -3.75
C TRP A 17 -10.68 -9.50 -4.25
N TYR A 18 -11.47 -10.56 -4.05
CA TYR A 18 -11.08 -11.92 -4.39
C TYR A 18 -10.80 -12.16 -5.89
N LYS A 19 -11.38 -11.34 -6.81
CA LYS A 19 -11.08 -11.40 -8.25
C LYS A 19 -9.85 -10.60 -8.65
N ARG A 20 -9.40 -9.68 -7.80
CA ARG A 20 -8.21 -8.85 -8.00
C ARG A 20 -7.44 -8.73 -6.70
N PHE A 21 -6.97 -9.85 -6.23
CA PHE A 21 -6.21 -9.96 -4.98
C PHE A 21 -4.77 -9.48 -5.14
N ASP A 22 -4.08 -9.34 -4.02
CA ASP A 22 -2.68 -8.95 -3.94
C ASP A 22 -1.78 -9.90 -4.76
N LEU A 23 -0.97 -9.34 -5.65
CA LEU A 23 -0.05 -10.11 -6.51
C LEU A 23 0.94 -10.96 -5.71
N TYR A 24 1.28 -10.53 -4.50
CA TYR A 24 2.15 -11.31 -3.62
C TYR A 24 1.56 -12.65 -3.19
N ARG A 25 0.25 -12.85 -3.32
CA ARG A 25 -0.39 -14.17 -3.08
C ARG A 25 0.03 -15.22 -4.10
N THR A 26 0.51 -14.82 -5.26
CA THR A 26 0.94 -15.74 -6.33
C THR A 26 2.45 -15.87 -6.47
N ARG A 27 3.23 -14.98 -5.87
CA ARG A 27 4.69 -15.02 -5.95
C ARG A 27 5.28 -16.11 -5.06
N GLY A 28 6.22 -16.85 -5.60
CA GLY A 28 6.94 -17.90 -4.87
C GLY A 28 6.18 -19.22 -4.70
N VAL A 29 4.96 -19.33 -5.25
CA VAL A 29 4.14 -20.55 -5.17
C VAL A 29 4.02 -21.27 -6.51
N GLU A 30 4.75 -20.87 -7.52
CA GLU A 30 4.70 -21.44 -8.86
C GLU A 30 5.01 -22.96 -8.85
N ARG A 31 5.91 -23.38 -7.98
CA ARG A 31 6.27 -24.81 -7.81
C ARG A 31 5.15 -25.64 -7.19
N LEU A 32 4.18 -25.00 -6.53
CA LEU A 32 3.03 -25.66 -5.90
C LEU A 32 1.82 -25.70 -6.83
N ARG A 33 1.94 -25.21 -8.07
CA ARG A 33 0.85 -25.25 -9.05
C ARG A 33 0.44 -26.71 -9.31
N GLY A 34 -0.86 -26.99 -9.12
CA GLY A 34 -1.44 -28.34 -9.30
C GLY A 34 -1.28 -29.27 -8.11
N SER A 35 -0.46 -28.95 -7.09
CA SER A 35 -0.29 -29.79 -5.89
C SER A 35 -1.25 -29.42 -4.74
N LEU A 36 -1.81 -28.20 -4.76
CA LEU A 36 -2.70 -27.70 -3.71
C LEU A 36 -3.95 -27.05 -4.32
N PRO A 37 -5.09 -27.10 -3.64
CA PRO A 37 -6.26 -26.30 -4.00
C PRO A 37 -5.90 -24.81 -4.13
N GLU A 38 -6.57 -24.10 -5.04
CA GLU A 38 -6.25 -22.68 -5.33
C GLU A 38 -6.36 -21.79 -4.09
N THR A 39 -7.35 -22.03 -3.24
CA THR A 39 -7.55 -21.30 -1.99
C THR A 39 -6.35 -21.43 -1.07
N ILE A 40 -5.85 -22.65 -0.84
CA ILE A 40 -4.68 -22.91 0.01
C ILE A 40 -3.42 -22.33 -0.65
N ARG A 41 -3.28 -22.45 -1.96
CA ARG A 41 -2.12 -21.92 -2.69
C ARG A 41 -2.00 -20.41 -2.58
N ARG A 42 -3.12 -19.66 -2.63
CA ARG A 42 -3.14 -18.20 -2.44
C ARG A 42 -2.70 -17.79 -1.02
N GLU A 43 -2.94 -18.63 -0.03
CA GLU A 43 -2.53 -18.40 1.36
C GLU A 43 -1.12 -18.90 1.66
N SER A 44 -0.52 -19.67 0.77
CA SER A 44 0.80 -20.32 0.99
C SER A 44 1.98 -19.48 0.54
N SER A 45 1.77 -18.27 -0.02
CA SER A 45 2.85 -17.42 -0.47
C SER A 45 3.63 -16.83 0.70
N TYR A 46 4.92 -17.17 0.81
CA TYR A 46 5.82 -16.56 1.78
C TYR A 46 5.86 -15.03 1.63
N SER A 47 5.91 -14.52 0.40
CA SER A 47 5.94 -13.09 0.14
C SER A 47 4.69 -12.39 0.65
N PHE A 48 3.50 -13.01 0.49
CA PHE A 48 2.27 -12.47 1.03
C PHE A 48 2.26 -12.51 2.57
N GLN A 49 2.60 -13.64 3.17
CA GLN A 49 2.60 -13.81 4.62
C GLN A 49 3.62 -12.89 5.31
N SER A 50 4.80 -12.71 4.73
CA SER A 50 5.83 -11.84 5.30
C SER A 50 5.43 -10.36 5.35
N LEU A 51 4.54 -9.92 4.45
CA LEU A 51 4.08 -8.52 4.36
C LEU A 51 2.72 -8.27 5.01
N ASN A 52 1.99 -9.32 5.41
CA ASN A 52 0.62 -9.19 5.87
C ASN A 52 0.32 -9.84 7.23
N ARG A 53 1.35 -10.23 7.98
CA ARG A 53 1.16 -10.73 9.35
C ARG A 53 0.48 -9.68 10.23
N ASN A 54 -0.28 -10.14 11.20
CA ASN A 54 -1.04 -9.32 12.17
C ASN A 54 -2.12 -8.41 11.54
N LYS A 55 -2.48 -8.64 10.27
CA LYS A 55 -3.58 -7.92 9.63
C LYS A 55 -4.83 -8.79 9.57
N LEU A 56 -5.98 -8.16 9.70
CA LEU A 56 -7.28 -8.76 9.41
C LEU A 56 -7.58 -8.63 7.91
N GLY A 57 -8.09 -9.69 7.30
CA GLY A 57 -8.51 -9.68 5.90
C GLY A 57 -9.98 -9.30 5.77
N PHE A 58 -10.30 -8.38 4.88
CA PHE A 58 -11.67 -8.01 4.55
C PHE A 58 -11.85 -8.03 3.02
N ALA A 59 -12.83 -8.78 2.54
CA ALA A 59 -13.10 -8.92 1.10
C ALA A 59 -14.25 -8.00 0.70
N ALA A 60 -14.00 -7.05 -0.21
CA ALA A 60 -15.02 -6.17 -0.76
C ALA A 60 -14.73 -5.83 -2.23
N ASP A 61 -15.79 -5.75 -3.04
CA ASP A 61 -15.73 -5.18 -4.39
C ASP A 61 -16.07 -3.69 -4.33
N LEU A 62 -15.03 -2.85 -4.43
CA LEU A 62 -15.19 -1.39 -4.40
C LEU A 62 -15.93 -0.80 -5.61
N LYS A 63 -16.20 -1.61 -6.64
CA LYS A 63 -17.02 -1.21 -7.79
C LYS A 63 -18.49 -1.51 -7.62
N HIS A 64 -18.85 -2.28 -6.60
CA HIS A 64 -20.21 -2.61 -6.24
C HIS A 64 -20.68 -1.68 -5.11
N GLU A 65 -21.86 -1.13 -5.22
CA GLU A 65 -22.39 -0.14 -4.27
C GLU A 65 -22.34 -0.63 -2.81
N GLU A 66 -22.82 -1.86 -2.56
CA GLU A 66 -22.78 -2.44 -1.22
C GLU A 66 -21.35 -2.65 -0.70
N GLY A 67 -20.43 -3.08 -1.57
CA GLY A 67 -19.03 -3.27 -1.21
C GLY A 67 -18.34 -1.95 -0.89
N LEU A 68 -18.63 -0.91 -1.65
CA LEU A 68 -18.14 0.43 -1.38
C LEU A 68 -18.71 1.01 -0.09
N GLN A 69 -20.03 0.77 0.18
CA GLN A 69 -20.66 1.24 1.42
C GLN A 69 -20.04 0.60 2.65
N LEU A 70 -19.78 -0.71 2.63
CA LEU A 70 -19.09 -1.40 3.73
C LEU A 70 -17.70 -0.82 3.99
N VAL A 71 -16.98 -0.40 2.94
CA VAL A 71 -15.67 0.24 3.12
C VAL A 71 -15.81 1.68 3.63
N LYS A 72 -16.85 2.42 3.23
CA LYS A 72 -17.17 3.73 3.82
C LYS A 72 -17.48 3.62 5.32
N ASP A 73 -18.20 2.60 5.73
CA ASP A 73 -18.49 2.34 7.13
C ASP A 73 -17.22 2.03 7.93
N LEU A 74 -16.30 1.23 7.35
CA LEU A 74 -14.98 1.01 7.95
C LEU A 74 -14.15 2.29 8.06
N ILE A 75 -14.17 3.15 7.04
CA ILE A 75 -13.45 4.42 7.05
C ILE A 75 -13.99 5.34 8.15
N ALA A 76 -15.30 5.37 8.35
CA ALA A 76 -15.94 6.19 9.37
C ALA A 76 -15.47 5.86 10.81
N GLU A 77 -15.10 4.59 11.05
CA GLU A 77 -14.63 4.09 12.34
C GLU A 77 -13.09 3.98 12.44
N SER A 78 -12.36 4.36 11.37
CA SER A 78 -10.90 4.19 11.30
C SER A 78 -10.16 5.48 11.68
N ASP A 79 -9.03 5.36 12.37
CA ASP A 79 -8.12 6.49 12.61
C ASP A 79 -7.28 6.83 11.38
N VAL A 80 -6.94 5.82 10.56
CA VAL A 80 -5.99 5.99 9.45
C VAL A 80 -6.45 5.20 8.22
N LEU A 81 -6.49 5.86 7.08
CA LEU A 81 -6.65 5.24 5.75
C LEU A 81 -5.29 5.21 5.04
N LEU A 82 -4.89 4.02 4.59
CA LEU A 82 -3.65 3.81 3.85
C LEU A 82 -3.95 3.27 2.45
N GLU A 83 -3.42 3.92 1.41
CA GLU A 83 -3.52 3.41 0.05
C GLU A 83 -2.25 3.71 -0.76
N ASN A 84 -2.02 2.92 -1.81
CA ASN A 84 -0.91 3.11 -2.73
C ASN A 84 -1.36 2.99 -4.20
N PHE A 85 -2.52 3.53 -4.49
CA PHE A 85 -3.08 3.56 -5.83
C PHE A 85 -2.41 4.65 -6.69
N THR A 86 -2.66 4.59 -7.99
CA THR A 86 -2.39 5.72 -8.89
C THR A 86 -3.25 6.90 -8.47
N VAL A 87 -2.70 8.12 -8.55
CA VAL A 87 -3.42 9.36 -8.25
C VAL A 87 -4.77 9.41 -8.97
N GLY A 88 -5.82 9.84 -8.25
CA GLY A 88 -7.20 9.90 -8.74
C GLY A 88 -7.99 8.60 -8.65
N THR A 89 -7.38 7.48 -8.22
CA THR A 89 -8.11 6.21 -8.09
C THR A 89 -9.16 6.26 -6.99
N LEU A 90 -8.87 6.84 -5.82
CA LEU A 90 -9.86 7.01 -4.77
C LEU A 90 -10.99 7.94 -5.23
N ASP A 91 -10.66 9.03 -5.91
CA ASP A 91 -11.65 9.97 -6.45
C ASP A 91 -12.61 9.25 -7.40
N TRP A 92 -12.06 8.42 -8.30
CA TRP A 92 -12.85 7.58 -9.22
C TRP A 92 -13.71 6.53 -8.50
N LEU A 93 -13.26 6.02 -7.36
CA LEU A 93 -14.02 5.08 -6.52
C LEU A 93 -15.13 5.78 -5.70
N GLY A 94 -15.27 7.11 -5.77
CA GLY A 94 -16.23 7.87 -4.97
C GLY A 94 -15.77 8.13 -3.54
N LEU A 95 -14.45 8.17 -3.33
CA LEU A 95 -13.79 8.48 -2.07
C LEU A 95 -12.82 9.67 -2.23
N PRO A 96 -13.24 10.80 -2.82
CA PRO A 96 -12.40 11.99 -2.89
C PRO A 96 -12.17 12.58 -1.47
N PRO A 97 -11.21 13.48 -1.29
CA PRO A 97 -10.88 14.05 0.01
C PRO A 97 -12.10 14.60 0.76
N GLU A 98 -13.02 15.28 0.07
CA GLU A 98 -14.23 15.88 0.65
C GLU A 98 -15.19 14.79 1.20
N GLU A 99 -15.26 13.65 0.53
CA GLU A 99 -16.06 12.51 1.03
C GLU A 99 -15.38 11.83 2.22
N LEU A 100 -14.06 11.71 2.20
CA LEU A 100 -13.31 11.19 3.36
C LEU A 100 -13.49 12.06 4.59
N ASP A 101 -13.40 13.39 4.44
CA ASP A 101 -13.65 14.35 5.51
C ASP A 101 -15.10 14.28 6.02
N ARG A 102 -16.07 14.08 5.12
CA ARG A 102 -17.47 13.91 5.49
C ARG A 102 -17.72 12.63 6.31
N LEU A 103 -17.02 11.54 5.95
CA LEU A 103 -17.13 10.25 6.66
C LEU A 103 -16.47 10.32 8.03
N ASN A 104 -15.28 10.93 8.10
CA ASN A 104 -14.54 11.06 9.35
C ASN A 104 -13.58 12.25 9.30
N SER A 105 -13.95 13.35 9.92
CA SER A 105 -13.15 14.59 9.96
C SER A 105 -11.81 14.47 10.71
N LYS A 106 -11.60 13.37 11.44
CA LYS A 106 -10.37 13.07 12.17
C LYS A 106 -9.49 12.03 11.43
N LEU A 107 -9.93 11.57 10.27
CA LEU A 107 -9.22 10.55 9.50
C LEU A 107 -7.86 11.05 9.03
N VAL A 108 -6.84 10.31 9.31
CA VAL A 108 -5.50 10.51 8.72
C VAL A 108 -5.41 9.72 7.41
N SER A 109 -5.57 10.39 6.28
CA SER A 109 -5.45 9.75 4.97
C SER A 109 -4.02 9.83 4.44
N ILE A 110 -3.43 8.67 4.11
CA ILE A 110 -2.06 8.57 3.59
C ILE A 110 -2.10 7.86 2.24
N SER A 111 -1.73 8.61 1.21
CA SER A 111 -1.67 8.18 -0.18
C SER A 111 -0.21 8.08 -0.61
N LEU A 112 0.21 6.90 -1.03
CA LEU A 112 1.58 6.61 -1.49
C LEU A 112 1.57 6.30 -2.99
N SER A 113 1.44 7.31 -3.82
CA SER A 113 1.61 7.17 -5.26
C SER A 113 3.10 7.23 -5.64
N ALA A 114 3.43 6.84 -6.88
CA ALA A 114 4.81 6.76 -7.35
C ALA A 114 5.56 8.10 -7.23
N THR A 115 4.92 9.22 -7.56
CA THR A 115 5.56 10.54 -7.66
C THR A 115 4.83 11.64 -6.88
N GLY A 116 3.81 11.28 -6.13
CA GLY A 116 2.99 12.24 -5.36
C GLY A 116 1.96 12.98 -6.21
N ARG A 117 0.89 13.42 -5.56
CA ARG A 117 -0.16 14.26 -6.16
C ARG A 117 0.39 15.68 -6.41
N GLY A 118 0.00 16.31 -7.51
CA GLY A 118 0.43 17.66 -7.91
C GLY A 118 1.80 17.70 -8.60
N SER A 119 2.45 16.57 -8.82
CA SER A 119 3.65 16.46 -9.64
C SER A 119 3.31 16.52 -11.13
N THR A 120 4.20 17.07 -11.95
CA THR A 120 4.06 17.06 -13.43
C THR A 120 4.03 15.64 -14.01
N ILE A 121 4.47 14.67 -13.27
CA ILE A 121 4.50 13.24 -13.62
C ILE A 121 3.62 12.38 -12.70
N GLU A 122 2.60 12.95 -12.07
CA GLU A 122 1.72 12.25 -11.10
C GLU A 122 1.00 11.04 -11.69
N SER A 123 0.77 11.02 -13.01
CA SER A 123 0.16 9.90 -13.74
C SER A 123 1.14 8.72 -13.96
N LEU A 124 2.42 8.88 -13.61
CA LEU A 124 3.43 7.84 -13.81
C LEU A 124 3.09 6.60 -13.00
N ARG A 125 3.00 5.47 -13.71
CA ARG A 125 2.89 4.15 -13.09
C ARG A 125 4.25 3.52 -13.07
N SER A 126 4.78 3.25 -11.89
CA SER A 126 6.12 2.71 -11.79
C SER A 126 6.25 1.66 -10.70
N TYR A 127 7.34 0.92 -10.76
CA TYR A 127 7.80 0.03 -9.72
C TYR A 127 9.05 0.63 -9.06
N GLY A 128 9.40 0.11 -7.90
CA GLY A 128 10.45 0.65 -7.08
C GLY A 128 11.80 0.88 -7.78
N LEU A 129 12.23 0.02 -8.72
CA LEU A 129 13.47 0.22 -9.48
C LEU A 129 13.44 1.51 -10.31
N MET A 130 12.31 1.80 -10.97
CA MET A 130 12.19 3.05 -11.72
C MET A 130 12.21 4.27 -10.79
N LEU A 131 11.60 4.19 -9.61
CA LEU A 131 11.65 5.25 -8.61
C LEU A 131 13.07 5.47 -8.08
N SER A 132 13.83 4.39 -7.87
CA SER A 132 15.24 4.46 -7.49
C SER A 132 16.07 5.17 -8.56
N ALA A 133 15.83 4.85 -9.84
CA ALA A 133 16.49 5.50 -10.96
C ALA A 133 16.11 6.99 -11.07
N LEU A 134 14.83 7.34 -10.96
CA LEU A 134 14.36 8.72 -10.96
C LEU A 134 14.93 9.54 -9.80
N GLY A 135 15.09 8.91 -8.63
CA GLY A 135 15.71 9.52 -7.45
C GLY A 135 17.25 9.62 -7.53
N GLY A 136 17.86 9.15 -8.61
CA GLY A 136 19.31 9.17 -8.80
C GLY A 136 20.07 8.07 -8.04
N TYR A 137 19.36 7.20 -7.30
CA TYR A 137 20.02 6.15 -6.52
C TYR A 137 20.83 5.19 -7.39
N GLU A 138 20.31 4.82 -8.56
CA GLU A 138 20.97 3.90 -9.49
C GLU A 138 22.30 4.45 -10.03
N SER A 139 22.47 5.77 -10.08
CA SER A 139 23.75 6.39 -10.49
C SER A 139 24.90 6.17 -9.51
N HIS A 140 24.59 5.72 -8.29
CA HIS A 140 25.61 5.38 -7.28
C HIS A 140 25.93 3.89 -7.24
N VAL A 141 25.24 3.07 -8.04
CA VAL A 141 25.49 1.62 -8.14
C VAL A 141 26.52 1.37 -9.24
N ILE A 142 27.73 1.80 -8.95
CA ILE A 142 28.87 1.79 -9.90
C ILE A 142 30.06 1.02 -9.32
N ASP A 143 30.91 0.52 -10.19
CA ASP A 143 32.19 -0.10 -9.82
C ASP A 143 33.31 0.96 -9.64
N GLN A 144 34.51 0.49 -9.38
CA GLN A 144 35.71 1.32 -9.24
C GLN A 144 36.10 2.11 -10.50
N ASN A 145 35.56 1.74 -11.67
CA ASN A 145 35.79 2.39 -12.95
C ASN A 145 34.66 3.36 -13.33
N ASN A 146 33.71 3.61 -12.41
CA ASN A 146 32.45 4.36 -12.63
C ASN A 146 31.50 3.72 -13.65
N GLU A 147 31.57 2.39 -13.84
CA GLU A 147 30.64 1.66 -14.70
C GLU A 147 29.46 1.14 -13.89
N PHE A 148 28.24 1.27 -14.45
CA PHE A 148 27.04 0.76 -13.82
C PHE A 148 27.06 -0.77 -13.74
N ILE A 149 26.95 -1.31 -12.54
CA ILE A 149 27.06 -2.75 -12.28
C ILE A 149 25.70 -3.47 -12.14
N GLY A 150 24.61 -2.77 -12.36
CA GLY A 150 23.27 -3.33 -12.30
C GLY A 150 22.50 -2.88 -11.06
N SER A 151 21.17 -2.91 -11.18
CA SER A 151 20.30 -2.55 -10.07
C SER A 151 20.36 -3.60 -8.96
N PRO A 152 20.34 -3.18 -7.68
CA PRO A 152 20.31 -4.11 -6.56
C PRO A 152 18.99 -4.90 -6.56
N THR A 153 19.05 -6.14 -6.08
CA THR A 153 17.85 -6.98 -5.91
C THR A 153 16.89 -6.42 -4.85
N PHE A 154 17.40 -5.58 -3.95
CA PHE A 154 16.62 -4.90 -2.92
C PHE A 154 16.35 -3.45 -3.31
N VAL A 155 15.09 -3.14 -3.50
CA VAL A 155 14.63 -1.82 -3.91
C VAL A 155 14.36 -0.97 -2.67
N MET A 156 15.11 0.13 -2.50
CA MET A 156 15.03 1.00 -1.33
C MET A 156 13.77 1.86 -1.28
N SER A 157 13.15 2.17 -2.43
CA SER A 157 12.00 3.07 -2.51
C SER A 157 10.80 2.57 -1.72
N ASP A 158 10.43 1.29 -1.86
CA ASP A 158 9.25 0.72 -1.20
C ASP A 158 9.39 0.69 0.32
N PRO A 159 10.51 0.19 0.91
CA PRO A 159 10.75 0.28 2.35
C PRO A 159 10.79 1.70 2.88
N ASN A 160 11.45 2.63 2.17
CA ASN A 160 11.49 4.03 2.57
C ASN A 160 10.09 4.65 2.60
N ALA A 161 9.31 4.47 1.53
CA ALA A 161 7.92 4.93 1.49
C ALA A 161 7.10 4.34 2.64
N ALA A 162 7.30 3.05 2.96
CA ALA A 162 6.63 2.40 4.07
C ALA A 162 7.00 3.03 5.42
N LEU A 163 8.28 3.33 5.67
CA LEU A 163 8.75 3.93 6.93
C LEU A 163 8.27 5.38 7.08
N PHE A 164 8.39 6.19 6.02
CA PHE A 164 7.84 7.56 6.04
C PHE A 164 6.32 7.56 6.21
N GLY A 165 5.62 6.62 5.60
CA GLY A 165 4.18 6.46 5.78
C GLY A 165 3.80 6.08 7.22
N VAL A 166 4.57 5.21 7.90
CA VAL A 166 4.37 4.91 9.33
C VAL A 166 4.58 6.15 10.17
N PHE A 167 5.66 6.90 9.93
CA PHE A 167 5.92 8.15 10.62
C PHE A 167 4.77 9.15 10.43
N ALA A 168 4.30 9.33 9.19
CA ALA A 168 3.18 10.22 8.89
C ALA A 168 1.87 9.76 9.58
N ALA A 169 1.59 8.44 9.59
CA ALA A 169 0.42 7.90 10.29
C ALA A 169 0.44 8.22 11.78
N LEU A 170 1.57 7.98 12.44
CA LEU A 170 1.72 8.23 13.88
C LEU A 170 1.67 9.74 14.21
N ALA A 171 2.36 10.56 13.42
CA ALA A 171 2.35 12.02 13.59
C ALA A 171 0.95 12.61 13.36
N GLY A 172 0.25 12.18 12.29
CA GLY A 172 -1.10 12.59 11.97
C GLY A 172 -2.10 12.17 13.05
N SER A 173 -2.03 10.92 13.51
CA SER A 173 -2.90 10.42 14.59
C SER A 173 -2.67 11.17 15.90
N LEU A 174 -1.42 11.51 16.22
CA LEU A 174 -1.11 12.33 17.40
C LEU A 174 -1.65 13.74 17.26
N HIS A 175 -1.57 14.32 16.08
CA HIS A 175 -2.13 15.64 15.77
C HIS A 175 -3.67 15.63 15.91
N ALA A 176 -4.34 14.71 15.25
CA ALA A 176 -5.80 14.58 15.30
C ALA A 176 -6.33 14.39 16.72
N ARG A 177 -5.62 13.63 17.58
CA ARG A 177 -5.97 13.48 19.00
C ARG A 177 -5.82 14.78 19.82
N LYS A 178 -4.92 15.67 19.44
CA LYS A 178 -4.66 16.91 20.18
C LYS A 178 -5.52 18.08 19.72
N THR A 179 -5.91 18.11 18.47
CA THR A 179 -6.62 19.24 17.86
C THR A 179 -8.12 18.99 17.70
N GLY A 180 -8.57 17.76 17.78
CA GLY A 180 -9.97 17.35 17.65
C GLY A 180 -10.31 17.06 16.22
#